data_bb32ff651845e58b1eacf51e321d6fee
#
_entry.id   bb32ff651845e58b1eacf51e321d6fee
#
_cell.length_a   1.000
_cell.length_b   1.000
_cell.length_c   1.000
_cell.angle_alpha   90.00
_cell.angle_beta   90.00
_cell.angle_gamma   90.00
#
_symmetry.space_group_name_H-M   'P 1'
#
loop_
_entity.id
_entity.type
_entity.pdbx_description
1 polymer ?
#
loop_
_entity_poly.entity_id
_entity_poly.type
_entity_poly.pdbx_seq_one_letter_code
_entity_poly.pdbx_strand_id
1 'polypeptide(L)'
;TKLEGIAGVRVGIGSGSTCTTMEMAKAGSPTLYATAQASDAVTRYGINVPIIADGGVRNPGDVAVALAVGASTAMMGNVFAGCKEAPGELVGLERPWGTQEPKQSKNCKKRRNWQC
;
A
#
# COMPACT_ATOMS: atom_id res chain seq x y z
N THR A 1 -16.61 17.34 -18.12
CA THR A 1 -16.26 15.98 -18.58
C THR A 1 -16.88 15.01 -17.61
N LYS A 2 -17.91 14.31 -18.02
CA LYS A 2 -18.50 13.22 -17.23
C LYS A 2 -17.50 12.07 -17.25
N LEU A 3 -17.08 11.59 -16.08
CA LEU A 3 -16.28 10.39 -15.90
C LEU A 3 -17.18 9.14 -16.06
N GLU A 4 -17.77 8.99 -17.25
CA GLU A 4 -18.62 7.84 -17.55
C GLU A 4 -17.73 6.60 -17.76
N GLY A 5 -18.08 5.49 -17.10
CA GLY A 5 -17.38 4.21 -17.24
C GLY A 5 -16.18 4.01 -16.29
N ILE A 6 -15.88 4.96 -15.40
CA ILE A 6 -14.84 4.77 -14.38
C ILE A 6 -15.45 4.12 -13.14
N ALA A 7 -14.98 2.92 -12.81
CA ALA A 7 -15.45 2.14 -11.67
C ALA A 7 -14.75 2.51 -10.35
N GLY A 8 -13.59 3.15 -10.41
CA GLY A 8 -12.82 3.57 -9.24
C GLY A 8 -11.53 4.27 -9.62
N VAL A 9 -10.96 5.05 -8.70
CA VAL A 9 -9.69 5.75 -8.91
C VAL A 9 -8.69 5.26 -7.88
N ARG A 10 -7.54 4.77 -8.36
CA ARG A 10 -6.41 4.39 -7.52
C ARG A 10 -5.50 5.59 -7.31
N VAL A 11 -5.22 5.91 -6.05
CA VAL A 11 -4.42 7.08 -5.64
C VAL A 11 -3.23 6.61 -4.82
N GLY A 12 -2.08 7.18 -5.08
CA GLY A 12 -0.81 6.89 -4.41
C GLY A 12 0.20 6.25 -5.35
N ILE A 13 1.20 7.02 -5.77
CA ILE A 13 2.31 6.55 -6.61
C ILE A 13 3.60 6.71 -5.81
N GLY A 14 4.43 5.67 -5.80
CA GLY A 14 5.77 5.74 -5.23
C GLY A 14 5.88 5.47 -3.74
N SER A 15 4.78 5.30 -3.01
CA SER A 15 4.77 5.02 -1.57
C SER A 15 4.88 3.53 -1.21
N GLY A 16 4.79 2.64 -2.19
CA GLY A 16 5.00 1.21 -2.02
C GLY A 16 6.46 0.86 -1.78
N SER A 17 6.75 -0.14 -0.93
CA SER A 17 8.11 -0.57 -0.61
C SER A 17 8.93 -1.09 -1.80
N THR A 18 8.28 -1.41 -2.91
CA THR A 18 8.89 -1.90 -4.15
C THR A 18 8.83 -0.88 -5.29
N CYS A 19 8.27 0.31 -5.03
CA CYS A 19 8.09 1.32 -6.06
C CYS A 19 9.29 2.27 -6.12
N THR A 20 9.99 2.29 -7.24
CA THR A 20 11.13 3.17 -7.50
C THR A 20 10.73 4.46 -8.22
N THR A 21 9.46 4.66 -8.53
CA THR A 21 8.98 5.81 -9.32
C THR A 21 9.36 7.14 -8.68
N MET A 22 9.19 7.29 -7.35
CA MET A 22 9.58 8.52 -6.65
C MET A 22 11.08 8.77 -6.69
N GLU A 23 11.89 7.72 -6.64
CA GLU A 23 13.36 7.82 -6.69
C GLU A 23 13.83 8.19 -8.09
N MET A 24 13.27 7.57 -9.11
CA MET A 24 13.67 7.75 -10.50
C MET A 24 13.10 9.02 -11.14
N ALA A 25 11.82 9.26 -10.96
CA ALA A 25 11.13 10.41 -11.56
C ALA A 25 11.17 11.67 -10.68
N LYS A 26 11.63 11.55 -9.41
CA LYS A 26 11.59 12.64 -8.41
C LYS A 26 10.21 13.29 -8.28
N ALA A 27 9.16 12.52 -8.61
CA ALA A 27 7.79 12.96 -8.56
C ALA A 27 6.97 11.98 -7.71
N GLY A 28 6.17 12.50 -6.81
CA GLY A 28 5.29 11.74 -5.95
C GLY A 28 4.67 12.60 -4.86
N SER A 29 3.68 12.06 -4.20
CA SER A 29 3.00 12.70 -3.09
C SER A 29 2.72 11.66 -2.00
N PRO A 30 2.72 12.03 -0.72
CA PRO A 30 2.28 11.14 0.34
C PRO A 30 0.87 10.60 0.05
N THR A 31 0.68 9.29 0.18
CA THR A 31 -0.59 8.63 -0.19
C THR A 31 -1.79 9.24 0.53
N LEU A 32 -1.68 9.54 1.82
CA LEU A 32 -2.78 10.13 2.59
C LEU A 32 -3.15 11.52 2.08
N TYR A 33 -2.16 12.34 1.74
CA TYR A 33 -2.41 13.67 1.18
C TYR A 33 -3.10 13.57 -0.18
N ALA A 34 -2.58 12.72 -1.07
CA ALA A 34 -3.17 12.51 -2.39
C ALA A 34 -4.60 11.95 -2.30
N THR A 35 -4.85 11.05 -1.32
CA THR A 35 -6.18 10.48 -1.07
C THR A 35 -7.16 11.54 -0.59
N ALA A 36 -6.75 12.40 0.36
CA ALA A 36 -7.58 13.49 0.84
C ALA A 36 -7.94 14.47 -0.29
N GLN A 37 -6.95 14.87 -1.11
CA GLN A 37 -7.18 15.74 -2.25
C GLN A 37 -8.14 15.14 -3.29
N ALA A 38 -8.00 13.84 -3.56
CA ALA A 38 -8.89 13.13 -4.47
C ALA A 38 -10.31 13.04 -3.89
N SER A 39 -10.44 12.77 -2.59
CA SER A 39 -11.73 12.72 -1.89
C SER A 39 -12.45 14.08 -1.92
N ASP A 40 -11.72 15.15 -1.64
CA ASP A 40 -12.25 16.51 -1.72
C ASP A 40 -12.73 16.85 -3.14
N ALA A 41 -11.96 16.47 -4.15
CA ALA A 41 -12.31 16.69 -5.55
C ALA A 41 -13.60 15.92 -5.92
N VAL A 42 -13.68 14.64 -5.60
CA VAL A 42 -14.86 13.79 -5.87
C VAL A 42 -16.10 14.39 -5.20
N THR A 43 -15.98 14.80 -3.94
CA THR A 43 -17.07 15.42 -3.18
C THR A 43 -17.49 16.77 -3.80
N ARG A 44 -16.53 17.61 -4.13
CA ARG A 44 -16.77 18.96 -4.70
C ARG A 44 -17.49 18.91 -6.04
N TYR A 45 -17.14 17.94 -6.87
CA TYR A 45 -17.76 17.77 -8.19
C TYR A 45 -19.00 16.86 -8.17
N GLY A 46 -19.42 16.35 -7.01
CA GLY A 46 -20.58 15.47 -6.88
C GLY A 46 -20.43 14.16 -7.66
N ILE A 47 -19.21 13.66 -7.80
CA ILE A 47 -18.90 12.45 -8.54
C ILE A 47 -18.92 11.27 -7.57
N ASN A 48 -19.70 10.24 -7.87
CA ASN A 48 -19.75 9.01 -7.06
C ASN A 48 -18.77 7.97 -7.60
N VAL A 49 -17.46 8.16 -7.35
CA VAL A 49 -16.40 7.22 -7.76
C VAL A 49 -15.58 6.84 -6.52
N PRO A 50 -15.47 5.54 -6.19
CA PRO A 50 -14.70 5.08 -5.05
C PRO A 50 -13.20 5.33 -5.22
N ILE A 51 -12.54 5.70 -4.13
CA ILE A 51 -11.11 5.97 -4.08
C ILE A 51 -10.39 4.80 -3.42
N ILE A 52 -9.35 4.31 -4.07
CA ILE A 52 -8.49 3.23 -3.60
C ILE A 52 -7.15 3.86 -3.18
N ALA A 53 -6.86 3.88 -1.88
CA ALA A 53 -5.56 4.33 -1.38
C ALA A 53 -4.52 3.22 -1.58
N ASP A 54 -3.50 3.48 -2.42
CA ASP A 54 -2.46 2.50 -2.76
C ASP A 54 -1.09 2.93 -2.26
N GLY A 55 -0.46 2.04 -1.53
CA GLY A 55 0.90 2.18 -1.05
C GLY A 55 1.03 2.80 0.34
N GLY A 56 2.12 2.47 1.00
CA GLY A 56 2.43 2.97 2.35
C GLY A 56 1.67 2.30 3.49
N VAL A 57 0.73 1.42 3.22
CA VAL A 57 -0.06 0.70 4.25
C VAL A 57 0.77 -0.47 4.80
N ARG A 58 1.12 -0.40 6.08
CA ARG A 58 2.00 -1.37 6.76
C ARG A 58 1.31 -2.09 7.92
N ASN A 59 0.26 -1.50 8.45
CA ASN A 59 -0.47 -2.00 9.62
C ASN A 59 -1.96 -1.61 9.53
N PRO A 60 -2.83 -2.21 10.36
CA PRO A 60 -4.26 -1.90 10.35
C PRO A 60 -4.60 -0.44 10.65
N GLY A 61 -3.78 0.25 11.43
CA GLY A 61 -3.96 1.67 11.72
C GLY A 61 -3.84 2.53 10.46
N ASP A 62 -2.92 2.19 9.57
CA ASP A 62 -2.75 2.90 8.29
C ASP A 62 -4.01 2.77 7.42
N VAL A 63 -4.68 1.60 7.45
CA VAL A 63 -5.97 1.40 6.77
C VAL A 63 -7.03 2.31 7.35
N ALA A 64 -7.15 2.35 8.69
CA ALA A 64 -8.14 3.19 9.36
C ALA A 64 -7.95 4.69 9.00
N VAL A 65 -6.72 5.15 9.00
CA VAL A 65 -6.40 6.54 8.59
C VAL A 65 -6.73 6.79 7.13
N ALA A 66 -6.41 5.84 6.22
CA ALA A 66 -6.75 5.99 4.81
C ALA A 66 -8.26 6.10 4.58
N LEU A 67 -9.06 5.29 5.29
CA LEU A 67 -10.52 5.37 5.25
C LEU A 67 -11.04 6.69 5.84
N ALA A 68 -10.45 7.16 6.94
CA ALA A 68 -10.83 8.41 7.59
C ALA A 68 -10.61 9.65 6.69
N VAL A 69 -9.59 9.63 5.82
CA VAL A 69 -9.33 10.71 4.86
C VAL A 69 -10.11 10.57 3.54
N GLY A 70 -11.03 9.61 3.47
CA GLY A 70 -11.99 9.47 2.37
C GLY A 70 -11.68 8.39 1.33
N ALA A 71 -10.74 7.48 1.61
CA ALA A 71 -10.62 6.28 0.78
C ALA A 71 -11.82 5.35 1.00
N SER A 72 -12.28 4.70 -0.05
CA SER A 72 -13.29 3.63 0.02
C SER A 72 -12.66 2.28 0.35
N THR A 73 -11.41 2.10 -0.03
CA THR A 73 -10.62 0.87 0.22
C THR A 73 -9.13 1.17 0.18
N ALA A 74 -8.32 0.24 0.69
CA ALA A 74 -6.87 0.33 0.68
C ALA A 74 -6.25 -0.85 -0.08
N MET A 75 -5.25 -0.56 -0.92
CA MET A 75 -4.46 -1.54 -1.63
C MET A 75 -3.15 -1.80 -0.88
N MET A 76 -2.88 -3.08 -0.59
CA MET A 76 -1.75 -3.52 0.20
C MET A 76 -1.02 -4.65 -0.50
N GLY A 77 0.29 -4.51 -0.69
CA GLY A 77 1.14 -5.59 -1.24
C GLY A 77 1.91 -6.32 -0.14
N ASN A 78 2.72 -5.57 0.60
CA ASN A 78 3.67 -6.14 1.57
C ASN A 78 2.98 -6.87 2.74
N VAL A 79 1.82 -6.40 3.17
CA VAL A 79 1.03 -7.04 4.24
C VAL A 79 0.59 -8.43 3.80
N PHE A 80 0.06 -8.57 2.59
CA PHE A 80 -0.40 -9.84 2.06
C PHE A 80 0.73 -10.76 1.57
N ALA A 81 1.90 -10.21 1.25
CA ALA A 81 3.05 -11.01 0.86
C ALA A 81 3.53 -11.97 1.97
N GLY A 82 3.24 -11.66 3.23
CA GLY A 82 3.54 -12.51 4.39
C GLY A 82 2.48 -13.59 4.69
N CYS A 83 1.34 -13.61 4.00
CA CYS A 83 0.28 -14.59 4.21
C CYS A 83 0.67 -15.96 3.65
N LYS A 84 0.08 -17.03 4.23
CA LYS A 84 0.34 -18.41 3.79
C LYS A 84 -0.06 -18.64 2.33
N GLU A 85 -1.11 -17.98 1.89
CA GLU A 85 -1.69 -18.08 0.55
C GLU A 85 -0.87 -17.36 -0.52
N ALA A 86 0.03 -16.46 -0.10
CA ALA A 86 0.87 -15.75 -1.07
C ALA A 86 1.90 -16.72 -1.69
N PRO A 87 2.14 -16.67 -3.00
CA PRO A 87 3.09 -17.57 -3.67
C PRO A 87 4.53 -17.29 -3.21
N GLY A 88 5.34 -18.35 -3.03
CA GLY A 88 6.75 -18.28 -2.65
C GLY A 88 7.12 -19.27 -1.56
N GLU A 89 8.41 -19.42 -1.32
CA GLU A 89 8.96 -20.26 -0.25
C GLU A 89 9.07 -19.47 1.06
N LEU A 90 8.80 -20.15 2.19
CA LEU A 90 9.03 -19.60 3.51
C LEU A 90 10.54 -19.64 3.81
N VAL A 91 11.16 -18.50 3.92
CA VAL A 91 12.59 -18.40 4.30
C VAL A 91 12.64 -17.87 5.73
N GLY A 92 13.20 -18.67 6.65
CA GLY A 92 13.55 -18.22 7.99
C GLY A 92 14.71 -17.22 7.91
N LEU A 93 14.51 -16.02 8.38
CA LEU A 93 15.61 -15.07 8.56
C LEU A 93 16.21 -15.31 9.96
N GLU A 94 17.39 -15.92 10.01
CA GLU A 94 18.19 -15.93 11.21
C GLU A 94 18.78 -14.54 11.44
N ARG A 95 18.51 -13.96 12.60
CA ARG A 95 19.15 -12.71 12.98
C ARG A 95 20.57 -12.98 13.45
N PRO A 96 21.57 -12.18 13.04
CA PRO A 96 22.98 -12.39 13.44
C PRO A 96 23.25 -12.23 14.94
N TRP A 97 22.30 -11.77 15.74
CA TRP A 97 22.46 -11.52 17.17
C TRP A 97 21.43 -12.36 17.94
N GLY A 98 21.92 -13.42 18.55
CA GLY A 98 21.15 -14.40 19.31
C GLY A 98 20.38 -13.84 20.49
N THR A 99 19.21 -13.32 20.27
CA THR A 99 18.19 -13.13 21.30
C THR A 99 17.04 -14.08 20.98
N GLN A 100 16.93 -15.12 21.77
CA GLN A 100 15.84 -16.08 21.80
C GLN A 100 14.57 -15.38 22.31
N GLU A 101 13.81 -14.78 21.43
CA GLU A 101 12.38 -14.61 21.61
C GLU A 101 11.69 -15.09 20.34
N PRO A 102 10.67 -15.95 20.43
CA PRO A 102 9.86 -16.35 19.29
C PRO A 102 8.93 -15.20 18.92
N LYS A 103 9.49 -14.10 18.46
CA LYS A 103 8.70 -13.11 17.72
C LYS A 103 8.39 -13.74 16.40
N GLN A 104 7.09 -13.85 16.10
CA GLN A 104 6.56 -14.33 14.83
C GLN A 104 7.51 -13.94 13.70
N SER A 105 8.17 -14.92 13.12
CA SER A 105 9.06 -14.73 11.99
C SER A 105 8.24 -13.99 10.94
N LYS A 106 8.61 -12.77 10.62
CA LYS A 106 8.09 -12.11 9.44
C LYS A 106 8.59 -12.95 8.28
N ASN A 107 7.73 -13.82 7.77
CA ASN A 107 8.02 -14.68 6.65
C ASN A 107 8.28 -13.80 5.44
N CYS A 108 9.52 -13.41 5.24
CA CYS A 108 9.93 -12.77 4.00
C CYS A 108 9.95 -13.85 2.93
N LYS A 109 8.96 -13.83 2.05
CA LYS A 109 8.93 -14.72 0.89
C LYS A 109 9.91 -14.17 -0.13
N LYS A 110 11.04 -14.85 -0.30
CA LYS A 110 12.02 -14.52 -1.32
C LYS A 110 11.37 -14.67 -2.70
N ARG A 111 10.95 -13.57 -3.28
CA ARG A 111 10.70 -13.52 -4.72
C ARG A 111 12.04 -13.40 -5.43
N ARG A 112 12.23 -14.12 -6.53
CA ARG A 112 13.35 -13.88 -7.44
C ARG A 112 13.32 -12.39 -7.82
N ASN A 113 14.39 -11.67 -7.51
CA ASN A 113 14.64 -10.25 -7.85
C ASN A 113 14.02 -9.16 -6.96
N TRP A 114 13.53 -9.44 -5.74
CA TRP A 114 13.15 -8.39 -4.82
C TRP A 114 13.93 -8.54 -3.52
N GLN A 115 14.75 -7.55 -3.21
CA GLN A 115 15.44 -7.48 -1.93
C GLN A 115 14.46 -7.08 -0.84
N CYS A 116 14.42 -7.83 0.25
CA CYS A 116 13.74 -7.44 1.48
C CYS A 116 14.57 -6.41 2.24
#